data_6bf7c80323072b3f7e7fbef158e9d202
#
_entry.id   6bf7c80323072b3f7e7fbef158e9d202
#
_cell.length_a   1.000
_cell.length_b   1.000
_cell.length_c   1.000
_cell.angle_alpha   90.00
_cell.angle_beta   90.00
_cell.angle_gamma   90.00
#
_symmetry.space_group_name_H-M   'P 1'
#
loop_
_entity.id
_entity.type
_entity.pdbx_description
1 polymer ?
#
loop_
_entity_poly.entity_id
_entity_poly.type
_entity_poly.pdbx_seq_one_letter_code
_entity_poly.pdbx_strand_id
1 'polypeptide(L)'
;YDHLFSVSTIHSFSWDLIKSFQQDIKKWLEINLKSEIIELEEQEANGRSGTKASIDRVRKIASKGDRLKNLEKIKKFTYNPNGDNRSRDSLNHAEVIQITADFLSNKQLMQNIIIKKYPILLIDESQDTKKELMEAFFKVQKKHSTSFSLALFGDTMQRIYTDGKVDLGQNIPDNWEKPEKKMNHRCPKRV
;
A
#
# COMPACT_ATOMS: atom_id res chain seq x y z
N TYR A 1 -18.46 8.75 22.22
CA TYR A 1 -17.89 7.47 21.72
C TYR A 1 -16.94 7.67 20.54
N ASP A 2 -16.82 8.89 19.97
CA ASP A 2 -16.01 9.16 18.78
C ASP A 2 -14.50 8.87 18.97
N HIS A 3 -14.01 8.89 20.20
CA HIS A 3 -12.63 8.53 20.52
C HIS A 3 -12.32 7.02 20.43
N LEU A 4 -13.35 6.17 20.34
CA LEU A 4 -13.19 4.71 20.22
C LEU A 4 -13.06 4.24 18.76
N PHE A 5 -13.42 5.10 17.81
CA PHE A 5 -13.41 4.79 16.39
C PHE A 5 -12.47 5.72 15.63
N SER A 6 -11.74 5.17 14.68
CA SER A 6 -10.94 5.94 13.75
C SER A 6 -11.40 5.61 12.33
N VAL A 7 -11.96 6.60 11.65
CA VAL A 7 -12.40 6.46 10.25
C VAL A 7 -11.45 7.26 9.36
N SER A 8 -10.86 6.62 8.38
CA SER A 8 -9.92 7.26 7.45
C SER A 8 -9.84 6.51 6.13
N THR A 9 -9.30 7.14 5.10
CA THR A 9 -8.95 6.43 3.87
C THR A 9 -7.78 5.48 4.13
N ILE A 10 -7.69 4.42 3.33
CA ILE A 10 -6.59 3.43 3.45
C ILE A 10 -5.20 4.08 3.33
N HIS A 11 -5.07 5.11 2.52
CA HIS A 11 -3.81 5.85 2.34
C HIS A 11 -3.47 6.71 3.58
N SER A 12 -4.46 7.41 4.15
CA SER A 12 -4.27 8.20 5.37
C SER A 12 -3.95 7.30 6.56
N PHE A 13 -4.64 6.16 6.67
CA PHE A 13 -4.36 5.14 7.67
C PHE A 13 -2.93 4.60 7.54
N SER A 14 -2.51 4.24 6.33
CA SER A 14 -1.17 3.74 6.04
C SER A 14 -0.10 4.77 6.40
N TRP A 15 -0.32 6.04 6.01
CA TRP A 15 0.60 7.12 6.38
C TRP A 15 0.69 7.31 7.90
N ASP A 16 -0.43 7.29 8.61
CA ASP A 16 -0.47 7.43 10.06
C ASP A 16 0.28 6.33 10.81
N LEU A 17 0.33 5.13 10.24
CA LEU A 17 1.11 4.03 10.78
C LEU A 17 2.63 4.24 10.62
N ILE A 18 3.06 4.77 9.47
CA ILE A 18 4.50 4.81 9.14
C ILE A 18 5.16 6.16 9.39
N LYS A 19 4.41 7.27 9.47
CA LYS A 19 4.95 8.65 9.51
C LYS A 19 5.99 8.93 10.60
N SER A 20 5.97 8.17 11.69
CA SER A 20 6.95 8.31 12.78
C SER A 20 8.27 7.57 12.52
N PHE A 21 8.31 6.69 11.53
CA PHE A 21 9.47 5.84 11.23
C PHE A 21 10.34 6.42 10.10
N GLN A 22 10.71 7.68 10.21
CA GLN A 22 11.39 8.46 9.17
C GLN A 22 12.70 7.80 8.68
N GLN A 23 13.49 7.23 9.59
CA GLN A 23 14.74 6.56 9.23
C GLN A 23 14.51 5.24 8.49
N ASP A 24 13.47 4.50 8.89
CA ASP A 24 13.10 3.26 8.19
C ASP A 24 12.53 3.54 6.81
N ILE A 25 11.72 4.59 6.66
CA ILE A 25 11.23 5.07 5.37
C ILE A 25 12.41 5.42 4.46
N LYS A 26 13.41 6.14 4.98
CA LYS A 26 14.60 6.53 4.24
C LYS A 26 15.37 5.30 3.73
N LYS A 27 15.62 4.33 4.60
CA LYS A 27 16.30 3.07 4.25
C LYS A 27 15.53 2.27 3.21
N TRP A 28 14.21 2.19 3.37
CA TRP A 28 13.35 1.51 2.41
C TRP A 28 13.43 2.17 1.03
N LEU A 29 13.31 3.50 0.97
CA LEU A 29 13.42 4.26 -0.27
C LEU A 29 14.79 4.08 -0.93
N GLU A 30 15.86 4.06 -0.16
CA GLU A 30 17.20 3.85 -0.68
C GLU A 30 17.33 2.49 -1.37
N ILE A 31 16.87 1.43 -0.73
CA ILE A 31 16.88 0.06 -1.28
C ILE A 31 16.01 -0.01 -2.53
N ASN A 32 14.77 0.50 -2.45
CA ASN A 32 13.81 0.43 -3.53
C ASN A 32 14.26 1.23 -4.76
N LEU A 33 14.76 2.45 -4.57
CA LEU A 33 15.28 3.27 -5.67
C LEU A 33 16.48 2.62 -6.36
N LYS A 34 17.40 2.00 -5.61
CA LYS A 34 18.53 1.25 -6.18
C LYS A 34 18.04 0.07 -7.03
N SER A 35 17.08 -0.72 -6.53
CA SER A 35 16.51 -1.86 -7.27
C SER A 35 15.81 -1.39 -8.55
N GLU A 36 14.98 -0.36 -8.46
CA GLU A 36 14.26 0.17 -9.62
C GLU A 36 15.21 0.78 -10.69
N ILE A 37 16.32 1.37 -10.28
CA ILE A 37 17.33 1.89 -11.21
C ILE A 37 17.98 0.71 -11.95
N ILE A 38 18.41 -0.33 -11.24
CA ILE A 38 19.02 -1.53 -11.84
C ILE A 38 18.05 -2.17 -12.85
N GLU A 39 16.79 -2.37 -12.47
CA GLU A 39 15.78 -2.93 -13.37
C GLU A 39 15.58 -2.09 -14.64
N LEU A 40 15.56 -0.76 -14.51
CA LEU A 40 15.42 0.14 -15.66
C LEU A 40 16.68 0.15 -16.55
N GLU A 41 17.86 0.04 -15.96
CA GLU A 41 19.14 -0.06 -16.69
C GLU A 41 19.21 -1.38 -17.48
N GLU A 42 18.81 -2.50 -16.88
CA GLU A 42 18.72 -3.79 -17.55
C GLU A 42 17.69 -3.76 -18.71
N GLN A 43 16.53 -3.16 -18.50
CA GLN A 43 15.53 -2.97 -19.56
C GLN A 43 16.02 -2.07 -20.68
N GLU A 44 16.84 -1.06 -20.39
CA GLU A 44 17.44 -0.19 -21.40
C GLU A 44 18.52 -0.91 -22.19
N ALA A 45 19.39 -1.68 -21.50
CA ALA A 45 20.44 -2.47 -22.15
C ALA A 45 19.89 -3.52 -23.12
N ASN A 46 18.75 -4.14 -22.76
CA ASN A 46 18.08 -5.15 -23.58
C ASN A 46 17.07 -4.56 -24.57
N GLY A 47 16.78 -3.26 -24.46
CA GLY A 47 15.79 -2.57 -25.28
C GLY A 47 16.37 -1.94 -26.55
N ARG A 48 15.45 -1.59 -27.47
CA ARG A 48 15.86 -0.81 -28.68
C ARG A 48 16.07 0.64 -28.29
N SER A 49 17.28 1.16 -28.44
CA SER A 49 17.63 2.56 -28.19
C SER A 49 16.91 3.53 -29.13
N GLY A 50 16.73 4.79 -28.69
CA GLY A 50 16.13 5.86 -29.49
C GLY A 50 14.61 5.79 -29.65
N THR A 51 13.95 4.80 -29.06
CA THR A 51 12.48 4.73 -29.01
C THR A 51 11.91 5.63 -27.90
N LYS A 52 10.63 5.99 -27.99
CA LYS A 52 9.94 6.72 -26.92
C LYS A 52 10.09 6.01 -25.56
N ALA A 53 9.97 4.68 -25.54
CA ALA A 53 10.15 3.88 -24.33
C ALA A 53 11.57 3.98 -23.75
N SER A 54 12.61 3.99 -24.60
CA SER A 54 14.01 4.20 -24.21
C SER A 54 14.20 5.59 -23.58
N ILE A 55 13.70 6.64 -24.24
CA ILE A 55 13.79 8.01 -23.72
C ILE A 55 13.11 8.13 -22.35
N ASP A 56 11.93 7.52 -22.17
CA ASP A 56 11.21 7.52 -20.91
C ASP A 56 11.95 6.74 -19.81
N ARG A 57 12.60 5.61 -20.14
CA ARG A 57 13.44 4.85 -19.18
C ARG A 57 14.65 5.67 -18.73
N VAL A 58 15.41 6.24 -19.67
CA VAL A 58 16.57 7.08 -19.35
C VAL A 58 16.18 8.26 -18.45
N ARG A 59 15.04 8.90 -18.75
CA ARG A 59 14.51 9.98 -17.92
C ARG A 59 14.16 9.51 -16.51
N LYS A 60 13.54 8.32 -16.37
CA LYS A 60 13.21 7.73 -15.07
C LYS A 60 14.46 7.39 -14.27
N ILE A 61 15.47 6.78 -14.91
CA ILE A 61 16.77 6.48 -14.29
C ILE A 61 17.40 7.76 -13.71
N ALA A 62 17.50 8.81 -14.53
CA ALA A 62 18.05 10.09 -14.11
C ALA A 62 17.27 10.68 -12.91
N SER A 63 15.93 10.70 -12.97
CA SER A 63 15.08 11.22 -11.91
C SER A 63 15.23 10.44 -10.60
N LYS A 64 15.25 9.10 -10.67
CA LYS A 64 15.43 8.24 -9.50
C LYS A 64 16.87 8.37 -8.92
N GLY A 65 17.87 8.45 -9.77
CA GLY A 65 19.25 8.69 -9.35
C GLY A 65 19.43 10.02 -8.62
N ASP A 66 18.79 11.07 -9.12
CA ASP A 66 18.77 12.37 -8.45
C ASP A 66 18.04 12.35 -7.12
N ARG A 67 16.94 11.61 -7.00
CA ARG A 67 16.23 11.42 -5.74
C ARG A 67 17.10 10.68 -4.74
N LEU A 68 17.76 9.62 -5.18
CA LEU A 68 18.67 8.82 -4.34
C LEU A 68 19.82 9.67 -3.77
N LYS A 69 20.48 10.47 -4.63
CA LYS A 69 21.58 11.38 -4.21
C LYS A 69 21.14 12.41 -3.15
N ASN A 70 19.88 12.87 -3.24
CA ASN A 70 19.36 13.87 -2.32
C ASN A 70 18.67 13.27 -1.08
N LEU A 71 18.54 11.94 -1.03
CA LEU A 71 17.82 11.26 0.06
C LEU A 71 18.42 11.54 1.44
N GLU A 72 19.73 11.65 1.53
CA GLU A 72 20.41 11.96 2.79
C GLU A 72 20.06 13.34 3.36
N LYS A 73 19.80 14.31 2.49
CA LYS A 73 19.45 15.69 2.88
C LYS A 73 18.03 15.81 3.43
N ILE A 74 17.17 14.81 3.18
CA ILE A 74 15.80 14.83 3.63
C ILE A 74 15.76 14.53 5.12
N LYS A 75 15.26 15.49 5.90
CA LYS A 75 15.10 15.38 7.36
C LYS A 75 13.76 14.73 7.73
N LYS A 76 12.73 15.00 6.96
CA LYS A 76 11.36 14.54 7.22
C LYS A 76 10.62 14.31 5.92
N PHE A 77 10.06 13.11 5.77
CA PHE A 77 9.14 12.81 4.69
C PHE A 77 7.74 13.30 5.01
N THR A 78 7.05 13.72 3.97
CA THR A 78 5.64 14.12 4.00
C THR A 78 4.84 13.24 3.05
N TYR A 79 3.54 13.21 3.23
CA TYR A 79 2.64 12.54 2.31
C TYR A 79 1.88 13.56 1.48
N ASN A 80 1.96 13.44 0.15
CA ASN A 80 1.23 14.29 -0.78
C ASN A 80 0.21 13.47 -1.58
N PRO A 81 -1.09 13.57 -1.26
CA PRO A 81 -2.13 12.82 -1.96
C PRO A 81 -2.28 13.22 -3.44
N ASN A 82 -1.92 14.44 -3.81
CA ASN A 82 -2.08 14.94 -5.19
C ASN A 82 -0.97 14.48 -6.16
N GLY A 83 0.01 13.71 -5.67
CA GLY A 83 1.02 13.07 -6.53
C GLY A 83 2.07 14.00 -7.13
N ASP A 84 1.96 15.31 -6.97
CA ASP A 84 2.94 16.28 -7.43
C ASP A 84 4.17 16.28 -6.51
N ASN A 85 5.03 15.26 -6.67
CA ASN A 85 6.29 15.14 -5.93
C ASN A 85 7.33 16.16 -6.44
N ARG A 86 6.99 17.44 -6.48
CA ARG A 86 7.94 18.51 -6.79
C ARG A 86 8.99 18.66 -5.70
N SER A 87 8.60 18.44 -4.44
CA SER A 87 9.53 18.33 -3.33
C SER A 87 9.97 16.87 -3.18
N ARG A 88 11.27 16.61 -3.24
CA ARG A 88 11.86 15.25 -3.20
C ARG A 88 11.63 14.50 -1.87
N ASP A 89 11.11 15.18 -0.86
CA ASP A 89 10.73 14.73 0.47
C ASP A 89 9.30 14.18 0.57
N SER A 90 8.53 14.24 -0.51
CA SER A 90 7.14 13.82 -0.54
C SER A 90 7.00 12.37 -1.02
N LEU A 91 6.17 11.60 -0.31
CA LEU A 91 5.75 10.25 -0.71
C LEU A 91 4.42 10.32 -1.45
N ASN A 92 4.29 9.54 -2.51
CA ASN A 92 3.03 9.35 -3.22
C ASN A 92 2.19 8.21 -2.62
N HIS A 93 0.98 8.02 -3.15
CA HIS A 93 0.07 6.96 -2.72
C HIS A 93 0.68 5.56 -2.78
N ALA A 94 1.33 5.22 -3.89
CA ALA A 94 1.91 3.90 -4.09
C ALA A 94 3.05 3.62 -3.10
N GLU A 95 3.93 4.58 -2.89
CA GLU A 95 5.03 4.47 -1.93
C GLU A 95 4.53 4.28 -0.50
N VAL A 96 3.53 5.05 -0.07
CA VAL A 96 2.95 4.93 1.28
C VAL A 96 2.37 3.53 1.49
N ILE A 97 1.64 3.00 0.51
CA ILE A 97 1.07 1.64 0.59
C ILE A 97 2.16 0.57 0.61
N GLN A 98 3.17 0.67 -0.28
CA GLN A 98 4.26 -0.31 -0.37
C GLN A 98 5.10 -0.34 0.91
N ILE A 99 5.48 0.83 1.44
CA ILE A 99 6.23 0.94 2.71
C ILE A 99 5.42 0.32 3.86
N THR A 100 4.12 0.62 3.93
CA THR A 100 3.27 0.08 4.98
C THR A 100 3.15 -1.44 4.87
N ALA A 101 2.96 -1.97 3.67
CA ALA A 101 2.88 -3.41 3.43
C ALA A 101 4.19 -4.12 3.81
N ASP A 102 5.33 -3.55 3.45
CA ASP A 102 6.64 -4.09 3.81
C ASP A 102 6.86 -4.07 5.33
N PHE A 103 6.57 -2.95 5.99
CA PHE A 103 6.75 -2.82 7.44
C PHE A 103 5.84 -3.76 8.22
N LEU A 104 4.58 -3.92 7.83
CA LEU A 104 3.65 -4.89 8.44
C LEU A 104 4.11 -6.33 8.20
N SER A 105 4.65 -6.63 7.03
CA SER A 105 5.10 -7.97 6.68
C SER A 105 6.39 -8.38 7.40
N ASN A 106 7.32 -7.44 7.61
CA ASN A 106 8.70 -7.75 7.96
C ASN A 106 9.15 -7.18 9.30
N LYS A 107 8.41 -6.23 9.91
CA LYS A 107 8.77 -5.61 11.18
C LYS A 107 7.81 -5.99 12.32
N GLN A 108 8.30 -6.77 13.27
CA GLN A 108 7.51 -7.18 14.45
C GLN A 108 7.00 -5.97 15.25
N LEU A 109 7.80 -4.89 15.34
CA LEU A 109 7.38 -3.67 16.04
C LEU A 109 6.13 -3.05 15.38
N MET A 110 6.08 -3.01 14.05
CA MET A 110 4.92 -2.48 13.31
C MET A 110 3.68 -3.34 13.54
N GLN A 111 3.84 -4.68 13.55
CA GLN A 111 2.76 -5.60 13.89
C GLN A 111 2.22 -5.35 15.29
N ASN A 112 3.09 -5.16 16.27
CA ASN A 112 2.66 -4.86 17.64
C ASN A 112 1.95 -3.51 17.76
N ILE A 113 2.38 -2.51 16.99
CA ILE A 113 1.74 -1.18 16.97
C ILE A 113 0.33 -1.25 16.42
N ILE A 114 0.14 -1.89 15.26
CA ILE A 114 -1.19 -1.98 14.66
C ILE A 114 -2.14 -2.74 15.57
N ILE A 115 -1.72 -3.84 16.18
CA ILE A 115 -2.55 -4.65 17.08
C ILE A 115 -2.97 -3.85 18.32
N LYS A 116 -2.03 -3.12 18.91
CA LYS A 116 -2.32 -2.32 20.12
C LYS A 116 -3.19 -1.10 19.82
N LYS A 117 -3.00 -0.47 18.66
CA LYS A 117 -3.70 0.76 18.30
C LYS A 117 -5.06 0.48 17.65
N TYR A 118 -5.13 -0.59 16.87
CA TYR A 118 -6.29 -0.98 16.08
C TYR A 118 -6.54 -2.49 16.19
N PRO A 119 -7.00 -2.97 17.36
CA PRO A 119 -7.22 -4.42 17.57
C PRO A 119 -8.31 -4.99 16.64
N ILE A 120 -9.19 -4.14 16.13
CA ILE A 120 -10.22 -4.47 15.15
C ILE A 120 -10.04 -3.51 13.96
N LEU A 121 -9.81 -4.07 12.78
CA LEU A 121 -9.69 -3.31 11.53
C LEU A 121 -10.82 -3.74 10.58
N LEU A 122 -11.60 -2.75 10.14
CA LEU A 122 -12.66 -2.94 9.16
C LEU A 122 -12.25 -2.22 7.87
N ILE A 123 -12.22 -2.92 6.75
CA ILE A 123 -11.84 -2.36 5.46
C ILE A 123 -13.05 -2.42 4.53
N ASP A 124 -13.55 -1.27 4.15
CA ASP A 124 -14.57 -1.14 3.12
C ASP A 124 -13.94 -1.05 1.73
N GLU A 125 -14.70 -1.40 0.70
CA GLU A 125 -14.24 -1.49 -0.70
C GLU A 125 -12.90 -2.26 -0.82
N SER A 126 -12.82 -3.38 -0.10
CA SER A 126 -11.58 -4.16 0.02
C SER A 126 -11.05 -4.68 -1.32
N GLN A 127 -11.93 -4.85 -2.34
CA GLN A 127 -11.55 -5.25 -3.70
C GLN A 127 -10.67 -4.20 -4.41
N ASP A 128 -10.74 -2.92 -3.99
CA ASP A 128 -9.93 -1.82 -4.56
C ASP A 128 -8.64 -1.57 -3.78
N THR A 129 -8.44 -2.29 -2.69
CA THR A 129 -7.20 -2.17 -1.89
C THR A 129 -6.06 -2.94 -2.57
N LYS A 130 -4.87 -2.34 -2.60
CA LYS A 130 -3.66 -2.94 -3.18
C LYS A 130 -3.37 -4.31 -2.58
N LYS A 131 -3.05 -5.27 -3.44
CA LYS A 131 -2.81 -6.67 -3.09
C LYS A 131 -1.76 -6.83 -1.99
N GLU A 132 -0.64 -6.15 -2.12
CA GLU A 132 0.49 -6.25 -1.19
C GLU A 132 0.09 -5.85 0.23
N LEU A 133 -0.72 -4.79 0.36
CA LEU A 133 -1.21 -4.33 1.66
C LEU A 133 -2.21 -5.33 2.27
N MET A 134 -3.11 -5.89 1.46
CA MET A 134 -4.05 -6.91 1.91
C MET A 134 -3.34 -8.17 2.40
N GLU A 135 -2.32 -8.63 1.66
CA GLU A 135 -1.50 -9.78 2.06
C GLU A 135 -0.73 -9.51 3.37
N ALA A 136 -0.24 -8.29 3.56
CA ALA A 136 0.38 -7.88 4.81
C ALA A 136 -0.62 -7.94 5.99
N PHE A 137 -1.85 -7.46 5.82
CA PHE A 137 -2.89 -7.57 6.85
C PHE A 137 -3.25 -9.03 7.15
N PHE A 138 -3.37 -9.88 6.14
CA PHE A 138 -3.62 -11.32 6.35
C PHE A 138 -2.48 -11.99 7.11
N LYS A 139 -1.24 -11.64 6.79
CA LYS A 139 -0.06 -12.15 7.50
C LYS A 139 -0.08 -11.75 8.98
N VAL A 140 -0.41 -10.49 9.28
CA VAL A 140 -0.54 -10.01 10.66
C VAL A 140 -1.68 -10.73 11.37
N GLN A 141 -2.87 -10.83 10.75
CA GLN A 141 -4.03 -11.49 11.33
C GLN A 141 -3.77 -12.97 11.60
N LYS A 142 -3.17 -13.70 10.66
CA LYS A 142 -2.81 -15.11 10.83
C LYS A 142 -1.86 -15.32 12.01
N LYS A 143 -0.89 -14.44 12.17
CA LYS A 143 0.12 -14.52 13.25
C LYS A 143 -0.43 -14.12 14.62
N HIS A 144 -1.42 -13.23 14.66
CA HIS A 144 -1.95 -12.61 15.86
C HIS A 144 -3.49 -12.78 15.97
N SER A 145 -3.99 -13.95 15.60
CA SER A 145 -5.43 -14.25 15.48
C SER A 145 -6.26 -14.03 16.76
N THR A 146 -5.64 -14.11 17.92
CA THR A 146 -6.29 -13.87 19.21
C THR A 146 -6.34 -12.41 19.64
N SER A 147 -5.57 -11.54 18.99
CA SER A 147 -5.37 -10.14 19.41
C SER A 147 -5.66 -9.13 18.28
N PHE A 148 -5.89 -9.60 17.06
CA PHE A 148 -6.18 -8.76 15.91
C PHE A 148 -7.30 -9.36 15.07
N SER A 149 -8.39 -8.63 14.95
CA SER A 149 -9.54 -8.99 14.12
C SER A 149 -9.56 -8.14 12.86
N LEU A 150 -9.77 -8.79 11.72
CA LEU A 150 -9.86 -8.15 10.41
C LEU A 150 -11.21 -8.51 9.77
N ALA A 151 -11.95 -7.50 9.33
CA ALA A 151 -13.15 -7.69 8.54
C ALA A 151 -13.09 -6.90 7.25
N LEU A 152 -13.54 -7.53 6.17
CA LEU A 152 -13.48 -7.00 4.82
C LEU A 152 -14.91 -6.85 4.30
N PHE A 153 -15.21 -5.68 3.78
CA PHE A 153 -16.44 -5.39 3.08
C PHE A 153 -16.10 -5.06 1.63
N GLY A 154 -16.83 -5.61 0.70
CA GLY A 154 -16.59 -5.36 -0.71
C GLY A 154 -17.45 -6.22 -1.62
N ASP A 155 -17.47 -5.84 -2.88
CA ASP A 155 -18.15 -6.55 -3.94
C ASP A 155 -17.17 -6.82 -5.09
N THR A 156 -16.83 -8.08 -5.30
CA THR A 156 -15.89 -8.49 -6.34
C THR A 156 -16.39 -8.15 -7.76
N MET A 157 -17.70 -7.97 -7.93
CA MET A 157 -18.31 -7.56 -9.20
C MET A 157 -18.13 -6.07 -9.52
N GLN A 158 -17.85 -5.23 -8.49
CA GLN A 158 -17.67 -3.77 -8.63
C GLN A 158 -16.20 -3.34 -8.66
N ARG A 159 -15.28 -4.27 -8.88
CA ARG A 159 -13.86 -3.96 -8.90
C ARG A 159 -13.51 -2.98 -10.04
N ILE A 160 -13.04 -1.79 -9.67
CA ILE A 160 -12.68 -0.71 -10.61
C ILE A 160 -11.19 -0.74 -10.97
N TYR A 161 -10.32 -1.16 -10.02
CA TYR A 161 -8.87 -1.16 -10.20
C TYR A 161 -8.33 -2.55 -10.51
N THR A 162 -7.46 -2.63 -11.51
CA THR A 162 -6.78 -3.88 -11.91
C THR A 162 -5.74 -4.36 -10.88
N ASP A 163 -5.24 -3.46 -10.05
CA ASP A 163 -4.18 -3.71 -9.05
C ASP A 163 -4.70 -4.26 -7.71
N GLY A 164 -6.01 -4.39 -7.53
CA GLY A 164 -6.61 -5.02 -6.35
C GLY A 164 -6.36 -6.52 -6.33
N LYS A 165 -6.49 -7.16 -5.14
CA LYS A 165 -6.34 -8.62 -5.01
C LYS A 165 -7.46 -9.32 -5.77
N VAL A 166 -7.13 -9.97 -6.89
CA VAL A 166 -8.09 -10.62 -7.82
C VAL A 166 -8.94 -11.68 -7.13
N ASP A 167 -8.37 -12.37 -6.14
CA ASP A 167 -8.94 -13.56 -5.51
C ASP A 167 -9.27 -13.36 -4.02
N LEU A 168 -9.75 -12.16 -3.63
CA LEU A 168 -10.13 -11.91 -2.23
C LEU A 168 -11.12 -12.94 -1.69
N GLY A 169 -11.97 -13.50 -2.55
CA GLY A 169 -12.90 -14.57 -2.17
C GLY A 169 -12.29 -15.98 -2.11
N GLN A 170 -11.16 -16.24 -2.80
CA GLN A 170 -10.56 -17.58 -2.92
C GLN A 170 -9.40 -17.79 -1.94
N ASN A 171 -8.65 -16.73 -1.59
CA ASN A 171 -7.48 -16.78 -0.70
C ASN A 171 -7.75 -16.24 0.70
N ILE A 172 -9.01 -16.24 1.13
CA ILE A 172 -9.36 -15.95 2.53
C ILE A 172 -9.01 -17.19 3.36
N PRO A 173 -8.43 -17.04 4.56
CA PRO A 173 -8.14 -18.16 5.43
C PRO A 173 -9.40 -19.01 5.70
N ASP A 174 -9.24 -20.34 5.74
CA ASP A 174 -10.36 -21.29 5.82
C ASP A 174 -11.22 -21.12 7.08
N ASN A 175 -10.65 -20.56 8.14
CA ASN A 175 -11.32 -20.29 9.41
C ASN A 175 -12.09 -18.96 9.46
N TRP A 176 -12.18 -18.23 8.33
CA TRP A 176 -12.94 -16.98 8.26
C TRP A 176 -14.39 -17.25 7.87
N GLU A 177 -15.30 -16.57 8.57
CA GLU A 177 -16.70 -16.52 8.18
C GLU A 177 -16.88 -15.65 6.93
N LYS A 178 -17.74 -16.08 6.01
CA LYS A 178 -18.03 -15.41 4.74
C LYS A 178 -19.52 -15.11 4.63
N PRO A 179 -20.05 -14.14 5.41
CA PRO A 179 -21.45 -13.77 5.31
C PRO A 179 -21.73 -13.09 3.97
N GLU A 180 -22.70 -13.63 3.20
CA GLU A 180 -23.12 -13.08 1.92
C GLU A 180 -24.34 -12.19 2.07
N LYS A 181 -24.27 -10.99 1.52
CA LYS A 181 -25.43 -10.09 1.43
C LYS A 181 -26.25 -10.42 0.18
N LYS A 182 -27.41 -11.05 0.38
CA LYS A 182 -28.27 -11.51 -0.74
C LYS A 182 -29.29 -10.47 -1.22
N MET A 183 -29.54 -9.41 -0.46
CA MET A 183 -30.53 -8.40 -0.82
C MET A 183 -29.90 -7.04 -1.08
N ASN A 184 -30.24 -6.46 -2.24
CA ASN A 184 -29.86 -5.10 -2.59
C ASN A 184 -30.99 -4.13 -2.19
N HIS A 185 -30.73 -3.28 -1.21
CA HIS A 185 -31.68 -2.27 -0.75
C HIS A 185 -31.45 -0.87 -1.36
N ARG A 186 -30.43 -0.70 -2.19
CA ARG A 186 -30.08 0.60 -2.79
C ARG A 186 -30.86 0.91 -4.08
N CYS A 187 -31.28 -0.12 -4.80
CA CYS A 187 -32.01 0.05 -6.06
C CYS A 187 -33.46 -0.40 -5.93
N PRO A 188 -34.43 0.34 -6.51
CA PRO A 188 -35.80 -0.15 -6.64
C PRO A 188 -35.84 -1.42 -7.50
N LYS A 189 -36.82 -2.28 -7.26
CA LYS A 189 -36.99 -3.58 -7.94
C LYS A 189 -37.12 -3.50 -9.50
N ARG A 190 -37.13 -2.30 -10.06
CA ARG A 190 -37.24 -2.04 -11.51
C ARG A 190 -36.05 -1.17 -11.94
N VAL A 191 -34.91 -1.80 -12.18
CA VAL A 191 -33.83 -1.29 -13.04
C VAL A 191 -33.38 -2.47 -13.88
#